data_78296a4922c4df34f1f049f19a75a2b5
#
_entry.id   78296a4922c4df34f1f049f19a75a2b5
#
_cell.length_a   1.000
_cell.length_b   1.000
_cell.length_c   1.000
_cell.angle_alpha   90.00
_cell.angle_beta   90.00
_cell.angle_gamma   90.00
#
_symmetry.space_group_name_H-M   'P 1'
#
loop_
_entity.id
_entity.type
_entity.pdbx_description
1 polymer ?
#
loop_
_entity_poly.entity_id
_entity_poly.type
_entity_poly.pdbx_seq_one_letter_code
_entity_poly.pdbx_strand_id
1 'polypeptide(L)'
;MASVSRHYTRRLAASVFLTVVLSAVFVPLLKVHAALAVLDAILLATVIVRLVQLVRYPINQTVMMSRAIANNDTMLHIPETDDALLGQASHDMNRILASYRRDQNELETRKNYYERILRIMTHELRNTVTPIVSLTDFMIQNPNLQSEEDRLEAIGIINTQAHNVCSFLESYRKLTVLSQPTMTDVPVSGIFQQLQTLLSAEPGYDRIRFETAGDVVLHADSSLLSLALLNIIRNAVQATDGVQDGYVRVLASAPGGKACITVTNNGPEIPESQLSQIFLPFYSTKKKGSGSGIGLALSLQIMQLHGGTLTCSSHYPFTTFTLQFA
;
A
#
# COMPACT_ATOMS: atom_id res chain seq x y z
N MET A 1 -20.66 -6.34 24.98
CA MET A 1 -20.32 -5.59 26.20
C MET A 1 -21.24 -5.88 27.40
N ALA A 2 -22.57 -5.89 27.26
CA ALA A 2 -23.47 -6.13 28.39
C ALA A 2 -23.43 -7.53 29.04
N SER A 3 -23.01 -8.59 28.33
CA SER A 3 -22.91 -9.97 28.89
C SER A 3 -21.62 -10.18 29.70
N VAL A 4 -20.52 -9.60 29.30
CA VAL A 4 -19.21 -9.68 29.97
C VAL A 4 -19.25 -8.93 31.30
N SER A 5 -19.84 -7.72 31.31
CA SER A 5 -20.07 -6.96 32.54
C SER A 5 -20.91 -7.70 33.56
N ARG A 6 -21.99 -8.42 33.12
CA ARG A 6 -22.83 -9.20 34.03
C ARG A 6 -22.14 -10.43 34.63
N HIS A 7 -21.20 -11.03 33.91
CA HIS A 7 -20.48 -12.22 34.42
C HIS A 7 -19.40 -11.78 35.44
N TYR A 8 -18.74 -10.68 35.20
CA TYR A 8 -17.75 -10.07 36.12
C TYR A 8 -18.42 -9.62 37.43
N THR A 9 -19.54 -8.88 37.34
CA THR A 9 -20.30 -8.44 38.53
C THR A 9 -20.89 -9.62 39.32
N ARG A 10 -21.31 -10.69 38.66
CA ARG A 10 -21.78 -11.90 39.36
C ARG A 10 -20.67 -12.62 40.12
N ARG A 11 -19.46 -12.76 39.56
CA ARG A 11 -18.30 -13.36 40.24
C ARG A 11 -17.83 -12.46 41.41
N LEU A 12 -17.81 -11.16 41.24
CA LEU A 12 -17.50 -10.21 42.28
C LEU A 12 -18.54 -10.29 43.43
N ALA A 13 -19.82 -10.26 43.10
CA ALA A 13 -20.91 -10.38 44.06
C ALA A 13 -20.88 -11.73 44.78
N ALA A 14 -20.62 -12.84 44.08
CA ALA A 14 -20.50 -14.17 44.69
C ALA A 14 -19.29 -14.28 45.64
N SER A 15 -18.14 -13.68 45.26
CA SER A 15 -16.97 -13.65 46.12
C SER A 15 -17.17 -12.81 47.38
N VAL A 16 -17.79 -11.63 47.26
CA VAL A 16 -18.12 -10.76 48.40
C VAL A 16 -19.18 -11.44 49.32
N PHE A 17 -20.22 -12.05 48.75
CA PHE A 17 -21.23 -12.81 49.47
C PHE A 17 -20.64 -13.99 50.24
N LEU A 18 -19.76 -14.79 49.61
CA LEU A 18 -19.08 -15.90 50.24
C LEU A 18 -18.22 -15.45 51.42
N THR A 19 -17.52 -14.33 51.28
CA THR A 19 -16.68 -13.74 52.36
C THR A 19 -17.53 -13.28 53.55
N VAL A 20 -18.64 -12.60 53.29
CA VAL A 20 -19.57 -12.13 54.35
C VAL A 20 -20.21 -13.30 55.06
N VAL A 21 -20.66 -14.34 54.37
CA VAL A 21 -21.24 -15.56 54.95
C VAL A 21 -20.22 -16.34 55.78
N LEU A 22 -18.99 -16.52 55.29
CA LEU A 22 -17.90 -17.15 56.05
C LEU A 22 -17.57 -16.36 57.33
N SER A 23 -17.44 -15.04 57.25
CA SER A 23 -17.22 -14.20 58.42
C SER A 23 -18.38 -14.24 59.44
N ALA A 24 -19.65 -14.25 59.01
CA ALA A 24 -20.82 -14.31 59.86
C ALA A 24 -20.97 -15.65 60.56
N VAL A 25 -20.54 -16.76 59.96
CA VAL A 25 -20.59 -18.09 60.56
C VAL A 25 -19.42 -18.34 61.53
N PHE A 26 -18.23 -17.80 61.23
CA PHE A 26 -17.02 -18.06 62.03
C PHE A 26 -16.87 -17.12 63.24
N VAL A 27 -17.42 -15.89 63.21
CA VAL A 27 -17.32 -14.95 64.34
C VAL A 27 -17.86 -15.47 65.67
N PRO A 28 -18.99 -16.19 65.78
CA PRO A 28 -19.42 -16.82 67.03
C PRO A 28 -18.51 -17.91 67.57
N LEU A 29 -17.90 -18.70 66.68
CA LEU A 29 -16.93 -19.75 67.02
C LEU A 29 -15.59 -19.18 67.53
N LEU A 30 -15.25 -17.97 67.21
CA LEU A 30 -14.05 -17.24 67.60
C LEU A 30 -13.94 -16.94 69.09
N LYS A 31 -15.05 -16.94 69.81
CA LYS A 31 -15.03 -16.82 71.30
C LYS A 31 -14.37 -18.00 72.00
N VAL A 32 -14.10 -19.10 71.24
CA VAL A 32 -13.58 -20.35 71.82
C VAL A 32 -12.13 -20.64 71.48
N HIS A 33 -11.58 -20.14 70.34
CA HIS A 33 -10.20 -20.44 69.95
C HIS A 33 -9.53 -19.31 69.16
N ALA A 34 -8.51 -18.65 69.72
CA ALA A 34 -7.71 -17.60 69.07
C ALA A 34 -7.05 -18.03 67.75
N ALA A 35 -6.76 -19.30 67.57
CA ALA A 35 -6.19 -19.83 66.33
C ALA A 35 -7.15 -19.76 65.12
N LEU A 36 -8.47 -19.89 65.32
CA LEU A 36 -9.47 -19.77 64.28
C LEU A 36 -9.65 -18.30 63.82
N ALA A 37 -9.45 -17.34 64.75
CA ALA A 37 -9.49 -15.92 64.43
C ALA A 37 -8.34 -15.48 63.47
N VAL A 38 -7.16 -16.05 63.71
CA VAL A 38 -5.99 -15.80 62.85
C VAL A 38 -6.20 -16.41 61.44
N LEU A 39 -6.80 -17.59 61.39
CA LEU A 39 -7.09 -18.26 60.09
C LEU A 39 -8.14 -17.47 59.29
N ASP A 40 -9.21 -16.98 59.91
CA ASP A 40 -10.23 -16.16 59.27
C ASP A 40 -9.65 -14.79 58.77
N ALA A 41 -8.80 -14.16 59.59
CA ALA A 41 -8.10 -12.93 59.19
C ALA A 41 -7.16 -13.16 57.98
N ILE A 42 -6.43 -14.30 57.94
CA ILE A 42 -5.59 -14.64 56.78
C ILE A 42 -6.45 -14.93 55.55
N LEU A 43 -7.57 -15.65 55.71
CA LEU A 43 -8.48 -15.92 54.61
C LEU A 43 -9.11 -14.64 54.06
N LEU A 44 -9.56 -13.74 54.94
CA LEU A 44 -10.08 -12.44 54.53
C LEU A 44 -9.04 -11.60 53.82
N ALA A 45 -7.81 -11.55 54.34
CA ALA A 45 -6.71 -10.83 53.73
C ALA A 45 -6.40 -11.40 52.31
N THR A 46 -6.36 -12.72 52.15
CA THR A 46 -6.12 -13.36 50.84
C THR A 46 -7.24 -13.06 49.84
N VAL A 47 -8.50 -13.05 50.28
CA VAL A 47 -9.64 -12.68 49.43
C VAL A 47 -9.58 -11.21 49.00
N ILE A 48 -9.26 -10.31 49.92
CA ILE A 48 -9.10 -8.89 49.63
C ILE A 48 -7.95 -8.68 48.60
N VAL A 49 -6.80 -9.33 48.81
CA VAL A 49 -5.67 -9.25 47.88
C VAL A 49 -6.08 -9.75 46.48
N ARG A 50 -6.79 -10.86 46.41
CA ARG A 50 -7.31 -11.42 45.14
C ARG A 50 -8.29 -10.46 44.45
N LEU A 51 -9.19 -9.86 45.19
CA LEU A 51 -10.14 -8.85 44.69
C LEU A 51 -9.41 -7.62 44.12
N VAL A 52 -8.44 -7.09 44.86
CA VAL A 52 -7.64 -5.96 44.43
C VAL A 52 -6.86 -6.30 43.16
N GLN A 53 -6.27 -7.50 43.09
CA GLN A 53 -5.56 -7.95 41.86
C GLN A 53 -6.51 -8.08 40.67
N LEU A 54 -7.70 -8.64 40.88
CA LEU A 54 -8.71 -8.82 39.84
C LEU A 54 -9.19 -7.50 39.21
N VAL A 55 -9.28 -6.44 40.03
CA VAL A 55 -9.71 -5.11 39.57
C VAL A 55 -8.54 -4.32 38.99
N ARG A 56 -7.38 -4.40 39.61
CA ARG A 56 -6.21 -3.56 39.22
C ARG A 56 -5.57 -4.03 37.91
N TYR A 57 -5.63 -5.34 37.62
CA TYR A 57 -5.00 -5.90 36.42
C TYR A 57 -5.60 -5.32 35.11
N PRO A 58 -6.93 -5.38 34.85
CA PRO A 58 -7.51 -4.86 33.62
C PRO A 58 -7.39 -3.33 33.51
N ILE A 59 -7.45 -2.63 34.66
CA ILE A 59 -7.28 -1.16 34.65
C ILE A 59 -5.86 -0.79 34.20
N ASN A 60 -4.84 -1.47 34.74
CA ASN A 60 -3.45 -1.20 34.33
C ASN A 60 -3.22 -1.53 32.85
N GLN A 61 -3.79 -2.58 32.33
CA GLN A 61 -3.70 -2.93 30.89
C GLN A 61 -4.36 -1.85 30.02
N THR A 62 -5.53 -1.37 30.37
CA THR A 62 -6.23 -0.30 29.64
C THR A 62 -5.44 0.99 29.67
N VAL A 63 -4.84 1.35 30.82
CA VAL A 63 -3.97 2.52 30.97
C VAL A 63 -2.70 2.38 30.12
N MET A 64 -2.08 1.21 30.13
CA MET A 64 -0.89 0.93 29.28
C MET A 64 -1.22 1.06 27.80
N MET A 65 -2.33 0.47 27.34
CA MET A 65 -2.80 0.59 25.97
C MET A 65 -3.07 2.04 25.57
N SER A 66 -3.78 2.79 26.40
CA SER A 66 -4.09 4.20 26.15
C SER A 66 -2.80 5.05 26.06
N ARG A 67 -1.82 4.79 26.91
CA ARG A 67 -0.50 5.45 26.86
C ARG A 67 0.30 5.05 25.62
N ALA A 68 0.26 3.79 25.22
CA ALA A 68 0.94 3.34 24.02
C ALA A 68 0.39 4.02 22.76
N ILE A 69 -0.94 4.10 22.65
CA ILE A 69 -1.60 4.82 21.55
C ILE A 69 -1.24 6.32 21.60
N ALA A 70 -1.31 6.95 22.78
CA ALA A 70 -0.98 8.37 22.94
C ALA A 70 0.48 8.70 22.63
N ASN A 71 1.41 7.79 22.94
CA ASN A 71 2.84 7.95 22.70
C ASN A 71 3.32 7.37 21.36
N ASN A 72 2.38 6.87 20.55
CA ASN A 72 2.69 6.20 19.27
C ASN A 72 3.64 4.99 19.43
N ASP A 73 3.54 4.29 20.57
CA ASP A 73 4.33 3.09 20.85
C ASP A 73 3.73 1.89 20.15
N THR A 74 4.34 1.55 19.02
CA THR A 74 3.89 0.42 18.18
C THR A 74 4.43 -0.93 18.65
N MET A 75 5.28 -1.00 19.69
CA MET A 75 5.90 -2.25 20.15
C MET A 75 5.20 -2.87 21.36
N LEU A 76 4.28 -2.15 22.02
CA LEU A 76 3.59 -2.68 23.19
C LEU A 76 2.80 -3.95 22.83
N HIS A 77 3.05 -5.03 23.55
CA HIS A 77 2.25 -6.26 23.54
C HIS A 77 1.67 -6.49 24.92
N ILE A 78 0.36 -6.74 25.00
CA ILE A 78 -0.32 -7.04 26.26
C ILE A 78 -0.22 -8.53 26.50
N PRO A 79 0.37 -9.00 27.63
CA PRO A 79 0.49 -10.40 27.94
C PRO A 79 -0.88 -11.08 28.00
N GLU A 80 -1.00 -12.25 27.38
CA GLU A 80 -2.17 -13.08 27.50
C GLU A 80 -2.16 -13.80 28.86
N THR A 81 -3.34 -14.01 29.43
CA THR A 81 -3.51 -14.71 30.70
C THR A 81 -4.45 -15.89 30.51
N ASP A 82 -4.25 -16.96 31.31
CA ASP A 82 -5.07 -18.16 31.28
C ASP A 82 -6.52 -17.97 31.79
N ASP A 83 -6.82 -16.82 32.38
CA ASP A 83 -8.21 -16.51 32.78
C ASP A 83 -9.05 -16.21 31.53
N ALA A 84 -10.14 -16.97 31.35
CA ALA A 84 -10.97 -16.90 30.15
C ALA A 84 -11.53 -15.51 29.83
N LEU A 85 -11.80 -14.68 30.83
CA LEU A 85 -12.32 -13.30 30.64
C LEU A 85 -11.21 -12.30 30.38
N LEU A 86 -10.14 -12.38 31.16
CA LEU A 86 -9.00 -11.48 31.03
C LEU A 86 -8.19 -11.82 29.76
N GLY A 87 -8.08 -13.09 29.41
CA GLY A 87 -7.45 -13.56 28.17
C GLY A 87 -8.18 -13.04 26.93
N GLN A 88 -9.52 -13.09 26.92
CA GLN A 88 -10.30 -12.52 25.81
C GLN A 88 -10.12 -11.00 25.70
N ALA A 89 -10.12 -10.28 26.83
CA ALA A 89 -9.89 -8.85 26.82
C ALA A 89 -8.49 -8.49 26.31
N SER A 90 -7.46 -9.24 26.74
CA SER A 90 -6.07 -9.05 26.26
C SER A 90 -5.95 -9.33 24.75
N HIS A 91 -6.62 -10.37 24.27
CA HIS A 91 -6.68 -10.71 22.85
C HIS A 91 -7.33 -9.59 22.01
N ASP A 92 -8.51 -9.10 22.46
CA ASP A 92 -9.21 -8.01 21.78
C ASP A 92 -8.39 -6.71 21.78
N MET A 93 -7.70 -6.38 22.88
CA MET A 93 -6.78 -5.25 22.96
C MET A 93 -5.60 -5.40 22.01
N ASN A 94 -4.99 -6.58 21.91
CA ASN A 94 -3.91 -6.86 20.97
C ASN A 94 -4.37 -6.75 19.51
N ARG A 95 -5.61 -7.17 19.20
CA ARG A 95 -6.22 -6.96 17.88
C ARG A 95 -6.35 -5.47 17.53
N ILE A 96 -6.84 -4.65 18.47
CA ILE A 96 -6.96 -3.20 18.27
C ILE A 96 -5.58 -2.56 18.07
N LEU A 97 -4.59 -2.94 18.87
CA LEU A 97 -3.21 -2.48 18.70
C LEU A 97 -2.62 -2.91 17.36
N ALA A 98 -2.91 -4.13 16.91
CA ALA A 98 -2.46 -4.62 15.61
C ALA A 98 -3.12 -3.87 14.43
N SER A 99 -4.42 -3.51 14.52
CA SER A 99 -5.07 -2.67 13.51
C SER A 99 -4.49 -1.27 13.51
N TYR A 100 -4.32 -0.65 14.68
CA TYR A 100 -3.71 0.67 14.80
C TYR A 100 -2.29 0.72 14.19
N ARG A 101 -1.46 -0.31 14.44
CA ARG A 101 -0.13 -0.43 13.83
C ARG A 101 -0.19 -0.50 12.31
N ARG A 102 -1.13 -1.28 11.77
CA ARG A 102 -1.33 -1.36 10.31
C ARG A 102 -1.69 0.00 9.72
N ASP A 103 -2.63 0.70 10.35
CA ASP A 103 -3.08 2.01 9.90
C ASP A 103 -1.94 3.04 9.95
N GLN A 104 -1.14 3.04 11.03
CA GLN A 104 0.04 3.90 11.15
C GLN A 104 1.11 3.59 10.11
N ASN A 105 1.43 2.32 9.90
CA ASN A 105 2.40 1.91 8.88
C ASN A 105 1.91 2.25 7.46
N GLU A 106 0.61 2.12 7.20
CA GLU A 106 0.02 2.51 5.92
C GLU A 106 0.12 4.03 5.72
N LEU A 107 -0.21 4.82 6.74
CA LEU A 107 -0.08 6.29 6.70
C LEU A 107 1.37 6.72 6.49
N GLU A 108 2.32 6.12 7.19
CA GLU A 108 3.75 6.42 7.05
C GLU A 108 4.27 6.02 5.67
N THR A 109 3.87 4.86 5.17
CA THR A 109 4.20 4.40 3.80
C THR A 109 3.65 5.37 2.77
N ARG A 110 2.39 5.79 2.92
CA ARG A 110 1.73 6.75 2.03
C ARG A 110 2.41 8.12 2.10
N LYS A 111 2.75 8.61 3.30
CA LYS A 111 3.50 9.85 3.50
C LYS A 111 4.86 9.79 2.79
N ASN A 112 5.65 8.75 3.04
CA ASN A 112 6.97 8.56 2.42
C ASN A 112 6.87 8.49 0.88
N TYR A 113 5.82 7.87 0.36
CA TYR A 113 5.52 7.83 -1.08
C TYR A 113 5.28 9.24 -1.64
N TYR A 114 4.43 10.05 -1.00
CA TYR A 114 4.18 11.43 -1.45
C TYR A 114 5.40 12.34 -1.32
N GLU A 115 6.16 12.24 -0.23
CA GLU A 115 7.41 13.00 -0.05
C GLU A 115 8.43 12.68 -1.15
N ARG A 116 8.53 11.41 -1.53
CA ARG A 116 9.40 10.98 -2.63
C ARG A 116 8.94 11.53 -3.97
N ILE A 117 7.64 11.49 -4.25
CA ILE A 117 7.06 12.10 -5.46
C ILE A 117 7.37 13.59 -5.51
N LEU A 118 7.10 14.34 -4.44
CA LEU A 118 7.35 15.77 -4.37
C LEU A 118 8.82 16.11 -4.60
N ARG A 119 9.74 15.32 -4.06
CA ARG A 119 11.18 15.49 -4.26
C ARG A 119 11.56 15.31 -5.74
N ILE A 120 11.08 14.24 -6.37
CA ILE A 120 11.34 13.97 -7.79
C ILE A 120 10.73 15.07 -8.67
N MET A 121 9.49 15.47 -8.40
CA MET A 121 8.81 16.54 -9.10
C MET A 121 9.58 17.87 -9.04
N THR A 122 10.00 18.24 -7.82
CA THR A 122 10.76 19.48 -7.62
C THR A 122 12.08 19.45 -8.39
N HIS A 123 12.74 18.29 -8.41
CA HIS A 123 13.98 18.10 -9.16
C HIS A 123 13.76 18.20 -10.67
N GLU A 124 12.77 17.49 -11.22
CA GLU A 124 12.50 17.50 -12.67
C GLU A 124 11.96 18.85 -13.16
N LEU A 125 11.10 19.51 -12.38
CA LEU A 125 10.66 20.88 -12.70
C LEU A 125 11.84 21.86 -12.69
N ARG A 126 12.73 21.77 -11.69
CA ARG A 126 13.93 22.63 -11.67
C ARG A 126 14.81 22.40 -12.88
N ASN A 127 15.03 21.12 -13.26
CA ASN A 127 15.87 20.77 -14.41
C ASN A 127 15.32 21.26 -15.75
N THR A 128 14.00 21.38 -15.88
CA THR A 128 13.36 21.86 -17.12
C THR A 128 13.15 23.37 -17.14
N VAL A 129 12.90 23.99 -16.00
CA VAL A 129 12.68 25.45 -15.89
C VAL A 129 14.01 26.23 -15.85
N THR A 130 15.05 25.73 -15.19
CA THR A 130 16.34 26.42 -15.07
C THR A 130 16.96 26.80 -16.43
N PRO A 131 17.00 25.91 -17.45
CA PRO A 131 17.49 26.29 -18.77
C PRO A 131 16.67 27.41 -19.44
N ILE A 132 15.34 27.40 -19.25
CA ILE A 132 14.48 28.47 -19.79
C ILE A 132 14.87 29.80 -19.18
N VAL A 133 14.95 29.86 -17.85
CA VAL A 133 15.32 31.09 -17.13
C VAL A 133 16.74 31.56 -17.53
N SER A 134 17.71 30.64 -17.52
CA SER A 134 19.10 30.97 -17.84
C SER A 134 19.28 31.52 -19.28
N LEU A 135 18.59 30.88 -20.25
CA LEU A 135 18.65 31.34 -21.65
C LEU A 135 17.93 32.68 -21.85
N THR A 136 16.77 32.86 -21.20
CA THR A 136 16.05 34.14 -21.26
C THR A 136 16.85 35.27 -20.61
N ASP A 137 17.44 35.05 -19.44
CA ASP A 137 18.29 36.01 -18.75
C ASP A 137 19.53 36.39 -19.61
N PHE A 138 20.17 35.36 -20.19
CA PHE A 138 21.31 35.57 -21.07
C PHE A 138 20.94 36.44 -22.31
N MET A 139 19.80 36.16 -22.95
CA MET A 139 19.31 36.92 -24.09
C MET A 139 18.97 38.39 -23.74
N ILE A 140 18.41 38.62 -22.54
CA ILE A 140 18.07 39.96 -22.05
C ILE A 140 19.33 40.77 -21.74
N GLN A 141 20.32 40.15 -21.11
CA GLN A 141 21.56 40.84 -20.70
C GLN A 141 22.52 41.10 -21.86
N ASN A 142 22.42 40.34 -22.96
CA ASN A 142 23.36 40.44 -24.11
C ASN A 142 22.64 40.64 -25.44
N PRO A 143 21.85 41.71 -25.61
CA PRO A 143 21.03 41.90 -26.81
C PRO A 143 21.84 42.08 -28.08
N ASN A 144 23.09 42.52 -27.98
CA ASN A 144 23.96 42.90 -29.14
C ASN A 144 25.05 41.86 -29.46
N LEU A 145 25.20 40.80 -28.66
CA LEU A 145 26.27 39.81 -28.82
C LEU A 145 25.84 38.52 -29.55
N GLN A 146 24.56 38.42 -29.93
CA GLN A 146 24.01 37.19 -30.51
C GLN A 146 23.73 37.40 -32.00
N SER A 147 24.14 36.41 -32.80
CA SER A 147 23.66 36.32 -34.20
C SER A 147 22.17 35.94 -34.21
N GLU A 148 21.50 36.14 -35.35
CA GLU A 148 20.11 35.73 -35.56
C GLU A 148 19.97 34.20 -35.37
N GLU A 149 20.99 33.42 -35.78
CA GLU A 149 21.03 31.96 -35.63
C GLU A 149 21.08 31.55 -34.16
N ASP A 150 21.95 32.18 -33.35
CA ASP A 150 22.04 31.89 -31.91
C ASP A 150 20.72 32.18 -31.17
N ARG A 151 20.03 33.25 -31.59
CA ARG A 151 18.70 33.58 -31.02
C ARG A 151 17.64 32.56 -31.37
N LEU A 152 17.59 32.11 -32.63
CA LEU A 152 16.64 31.06 -33.06
C LEU A 152 16.92 29.75 -32.38
N GLU A 153 18.18 29.36 -32.19
CA GLU A 153 18.57 28.18 -31.44
C GLU A 153 18.12 28.28 -29.97
N ALA A 154 18.40 29.39 -29.29
CA ALA A 154 18.00 29.60 -27.90
C ALA A 154 16.47 29.57 -27.75
N ILE A 155 15.71 30.19 -28.64
CA ILE A 155 14.24 30.13 -28.67
C ILE A 155 13.77 28.70 -28.89
N GLY A 156 14.41 27.92 -29.77
CA GLY A 156 14.12 26.51 -30.01
C GLY A 156 14.30 25.65 -28.77
N ILE A 157 15.38 25.88 -28.00
CA ILE A 157 15.64 25.22 -26.74
C ILE A 157 14.56 25.58 -25.69
N ILE A 158 14.25 26.89 -25.56
CA ILE A 158 13.22 27.37 -24.63
C ILE A 158 11.87 26.72 -24.94
N ASN A 159 11.47 26.72 -26.23
CA ASN A 159 10.23 26.09 -26.67
C ASN A 159 10.17 24.59 -26.35
N THR A 160 11.26 23.89 -26.62
CA THR A 160 11.39 22.47 -26.30
C THR A 160 11.23 22.19 -24.78
N GLN A 161 11.91 23.01 -23.95
CA GLN A 161 11.80 22.88 -22.50
C GLN A 161 10.40 23.24 -21.98
N ALA A 162 9.74 24.24 -22.55
CA ALA A 162 8.36 24.58 -22.21
C ALA A 162 7.39 23.43 -22.52
N HIS A 163 7.54 22.78 -23.68
CA HIS A 163 6.76 21.60 -24.03
C HIS A 163 7.03 20.42 -23.07
N ASN A 164 8.28 20.24 -22.64
CA ASN A 164 8.63 19.22 -21.64
C ASN A 164 7.94 19.48 -20.30
N VAL A 165 7.85 20.74 -19.85
CA VAL A 165 7.09 21.11 -18.63
C VAL A 165 5.60 20.78 -18.79
N CYS A 166 4.99 21.16 -19.91
CA CYS A 166 3.58 20.87 -20.18
C CYS A 166 3.32 19.35 -20.18
N SER A 167 4.13 18.58 -20.87
CA SER A 167 4.04 17.11 -20.91
C SER A 167 4.21 16.47 -19.51
N PHE A 168 5.13 17.00 -18.71
CA PHE A 168 5.32 16.59 -17.32
C PHE A 168 4.07 16.85 -16.47
N LEU A 169 3.48 18.05 -16.57
CA LEU A 169 2.27 18.43 -15.83
C LEU A 169 1.04 17.57 -16.24
N GLU A 170 0.89 17.30 -17.55
CA GLU A 170 -0.16 16.39 -18.03
C GLU A 170 0.01 14.97 -17.47
N SER A 171 1.25 14.51 -17.44
CA SER A 171 1.59 13.21 -16.89
C SER A 171 1.30 13.13 -15.38
N TYR A 172 1.62 14.18 -14.64
CA TYR A 172 1.26 14.29 -13.22
C TYR A 172 -0.25 14.31 -13.00
N ARG A 173 -0.99 15.05 -13.83
CA ARG A 173 -2.45 15.09 -13.77
C ARG A 173 -3.06 13.71 -13.94
N LYS A 174 -2.54 12.89 -14.86
CA LYS A 174 -3.00 11.51 -15.06
C LYS A 174 -2.85 10.64 -13.81
N LEU A 175 -1.78 10.86 -13.01
CA LEU A 175 -1.58 10.16 -11.74
C LEU A 175 -2.52 10.62 -10.62
N THR A 176 -2.84 11.94 -10.57
CA THR A 176 -3.58 12.50 -9.43
C THR A 176 -5.10 12.52 -9.62
N VAL A 177 -5.58 12.44 -10.85
CA VAL A 177 -7.01 12.58 -11.22
C VAL A 177 -7.55 11.26 -11.79
N LEU A 178 -7.18 10.12 -11.21
CA LEU A 178 -7.89 8.89 -11.51
C LEU A 178 -9.28 8.92 -10.85
N SER A 179 -10.32 8.82 -11.67
CA SER A 179 -11.70 8.64 -11.19
C SER A 179 -11.87 7.27 -10.53
N GLN A 180 -12.86 7.16 -9.66
CA GLN A 180 -13.30 5.85 -9.16
C GLN A 180 -13.68 4.94 -10.33
N PRO A 181 -13.22 3.69 -10.37
CA PRO A 181 -13.50 2.77 -11.46
C PRO A 181 -14.97 2.41 -11.52
N THR A 182 -15.51 2.35 -12.73
CA THR A 182 -16.85 1.81 -12.99
C THR A 182 -16.73 0.31 -13.24
N MET A 183 -16.91 -0.48 -12.17
CA MET A 183 -16.72 -1.93 -12.21
C MET A 183 -17.85 -2.61 -12.95
N THR A 184 -17.52 -3.40 -13.98
CA THR A 184 -18.44 -4.22 -14.76
C THR A 184 -17.81 -5.55 -15.12
N ASP A 185 -18.62 -6.56 -15.44
CA ASP A 185 -18.09 -7.84 -15.90
C ASP A 185 -17.73 -7.72 -17.39
N VAL A 186 -16.44 -7.78 -17.65
CA VAL A 186 -15.86 -7.57 -19.00
C VAL A 186 -15.14 -8.83 -19.47
N PRO A 187 -15.51 -9.41 -20.62
CA PRO A 187 -14.73 -10.49 -21.23
C PRO A 187 -13.36 -9.96 -21.69
N VAL A 188 -12.29 -10.65 -21.31
CA VAL A 188 -10.91 -10.24 -21.67
C VAL A 188 -10.70 -10.18 -23.17
N SER A 189 -11.37 -11.04 -23.93
CA SER A 189 -11.34 -11.01 -25.40
C SER A 189 -11.69 -9.66 -25.99
N GLY A 190 -12.70 -8.96 -25.43
CA GLY A 190 -13.08 -7.62 -25.85
C GLY A 190 -12.00 -6.57 -25.57
N ILE A 191 -11.35 -6.65 -24.40
CA ILE A 191 -10.22 -5.79 -24.05
C ILE A 191 -9.04 -6.02 -25.00
N PHE A 192 -8.71 -7.28 -25.27
CA PHE A 192 -7.63 -7.63 -26.19
C PHE A 192 -7.89 -7.16 -27.61
N GLN A 193 -9.10 -7.29 -28.11
CA GLN A 193 -9.50 -6.77 -29.43
C GLN A 193 -9.35 -5.24 -29.51
N GLN A 194 -9.75 -4.51 -28.48
CA GLN A 194 -9.56 -3.07 -28.40
C GLN A 194 -8.06 -2.69 -28.38
N LEU A 195 -7.24 -3.41 -27.60
CA LEU A 195 -5.79 -3.19 -27.54
C LEU A 195 -5.10 -3.49 -28.87
N GLN A 196 -5.49 -4.57 -29.56
CA GLN A 196 -5.00 -4.90 -30.88
C GLN A 196 -5.28 -3.77 -31.88
N THR A 197 -6.49 -3.24 -31.86
CA THR A 197 -6.88 -2.10 -32.72
C THR A 197 -6.03 -0.85 -32.43
N LEU A 198 -5.84 -0.52 -31.15
CA LEU A 198 -5.08 0.66 -30.75
C LEU A 198 -3.58 0.54 -31.05
N LEU A 199 -3.02 -0.65 -30.93
CA LEU A 199 -1.59 -0.91 -31.13
C LEU A 199 -1.22 -1.22 -32.59
N SER A 200 -2.20 -1.57 -33.43
CA SER A 200 -1.95 -2.03 -34.82
C SER A 200 -1.13 -1.08 -35.69
N ALA A 201 -1.21 0.23 -35.42
CA ALA A 201 -0.45 1.27 -36.14
C ALA A 201 0.87 1.62 -35.45
N GLU A 202 1.20 1.02 -34.30
CA GLU A 202 2.42 1.33 -33.56
C GLU A 202 3.60 0.47 -34.01
N PRO A 203 4.83 1.00 -34.01
CA PRO A 203 6.03 0.23 -34.30
C PRO A 203 6.18 -0.95 -33.33
N GLY A 204 6.51 -2.13 -33.84
CA GLY A 204 6.73 -3.33 -33.04
C GLY A 204 5.44 -4.12 -32.70
N TYR A 205 4.30 -3.74 -33.27
CA TYR A 205 3.06 -4.51 -33.14
C TYR A 205 3.20 -5.97 -33.59
N ASP A 206 3.97 -6.20 -34.63
CA ASP A 206 4.28 -7.54 -35.17
C ASP A 206 4.91 -8.49 -34.13
N ARG A 207 5.53 -7.95 -33.07
CA ARG A 207 6.12 -8.70 -31.95
C ARG A 207 5.10 -9.11 -30.90
N ILE A 208 3.87 -8.56 -30.91
CA ILE A 208 2.88 -8.78 -29.87
C ILE A 208 2.02 -10.00 -30.20
N ARG A 209 1.82 -10.88 -29.22
CA ARG A 209 0.90 -12.03 -29.28
C ARG A 209 -0.07 -11.95 -28.12
N PHE A 210 -1.37 -11.94 -28.45
CA PHE A 210 -2.47 -11.99 -27.46
C PHE A 210 -3.04 -13.40 -27.40
N GLU A 211 -3.12 -13.95 -26.21
CA GLU A 211 -3.59 -15.30 -25.94
C GLU A 211 -4.54 -15.32 -24.73
N THR A 212 -5.52 -16.23 -24.78
CA THR A 212 -6.42 -16.49 -23.64
C THR A 212 -6.46 -17.99 -23.34
N ALA A 213 -6.30 -18.34 -22.08
CA ALA A 213 -6.45 -19.70 -21.59
C ALA A 213 -7.86 -19.87 -21.03
N GLY A 214 -8.85 -20.12 -21.93
CA GLY A 214 -10.27 -20.20 -21.62
C GLY A 214 -11.01 -18.85 -21.70
N ASP A 215 -12.29 -18.89 -21.34
CA ASP A 215 -13.14 -17.68 -21.27
C ASP A 215 -12.91 -16.97 -19.94
N VAL A 216 -12.07 -15.94 -19.96
CA VAL A 216 -11.76 -15.13 -18.76
C VAL A 216 -12.65 -13.89 -18.76
N VAL A 217 -13.45 -13.74 -17.71
CA VAL A 217 -14.26 -12.55 -17.44
C VAL A 217 -13.65 -11.86 -16.22
N LEU A 218 -13.48 -10.54 -16.30
CA LEU A 218 -12.94 -9.69 -15.23
C LEU A 218 -14.00 -8.75 -14.72
N HIS A 219 -14.10 -8.60 -13.40
CA HIS A 219 -14.86 -7.51 -12.80
C HIS A 219 -13.96 -6.28 -12.74
N ALA A 220 -14.09 -5.38 -13.74
CA ALA A 220 -13.14 -4.29 -13.94
C ALA A 220 -13.77 -3.09 -14.68
N ASP A 221 -13.12 -1.92 -14.59
CA ASP A 221 -13.30 -0.82 -15.51
C ASP A 221 -12.47 -1.06 -16.78
N SER A 222 -13.15 -1.34 -17.88
CA SER A 222 -12.50 -1.68 -19.17
C SER A 222 -11.55 -0.59 -19.67
N SER A 223 -11.90 0.69 -19.48
CA SER A 223 -11.11 1.82 -19.96
C SER A 223 -9.82 1.99 -19.16
N LEU A 224 -9.93 1.94 -17.83
CA LEU A 224 -8.76 2.03 -16.95
C LEU A 224 -7.86 0.81 -17.12
N LEU A 225 -8.43 -0.39 -17.22
CA LEU A 225 -7.64 -1.60 -17.43
C LEU A 225 -6.94 -1.60 -18.79
N SER A 226 -7.61 -1.16 -19.86
CA SER A 226 -6.98 -0.98 -21.18
C SER A 226 -5.81 0.01 -21.10
N LEU A 227 -5.95 1.11 -20.35
CA LEU A 227 -4.87 2.09 -20.14
C LEU A 227 -3.68 1.46 -19.42
N ALA A 228 -3.92 0.66 -18.36
CA ALA A 228 -2.86 -0.03 -17.63
C ALA A 228 -2.11 -1.03 -18.53
N LEU A 229 -2.85 -1.84 -19.28
CA LEU A 229 -2.26 -2.80 -20.21
C LEU A 229 -1.48 -2.13 -21.33
N LEU A 230 -2.00 -1.05 -21.94
CA LEU A 230 -1.27 -0.27 -22.95
C LEU A 230 0.09 0.22 -22.43
N ASN A 231 0.14 0.75 -21.23
CA ASN A 231 1.39 1.22 -20.64
C ASN A 231 2.40 0.07 -20.47
N ILE A 232 1.95 -1.09 -19.99
CA ILE A 232 2.82 -2.25 -19.77
C ILE A 232 3.28 -2.84 -21.11
N ILE A 233 2.36 -3.01 -22.07
CA ILE A 233 2.68 -3.56 -23.40
C ILE A 233 3.67 -2.67 -24.14
N ARG A 234 3.46 -1.33 -24.14
CA ARG A 234 4.40 -0.40 -24.76
C ARG A 234 5.78 -0.47 -24.11
N ASN A 235 5.87 -0.60 -22.80
CA ASN A 235 7.13 -0.80 -22.12
C ASN A 235 7.81 -2.12 -22.53
N ALA A 236 7.03 -3.20 -22.66
CA ALA A 236 7.52 -4.49 -23.10
C ALA A 236 8.03 -4.44 -24.56
N VAL A 237 7.28 -3.81 -25.48
CA VAL A 237 7.70 -3.60 -26.87
C VAL A 237 8.99 -2.81 -26.95
N GLN A 238 9.08 -1.69 -26.24
CA GLN A 238 10.29 -0.88 -26.20
C GLN A 238 11.50 -1.61 -25.63
N ALA A 239 11.29 -2.52 -24.65
CA ALA A 239 12.36 -3.34 -24.10
C ALA A 239 12.88 -4.38 -25.12
N THR A 240 12.11 -4.71 -26.15
CA THR A 240 12.53 -5.62 -27.23
C THR A 240 13.14 -4.90 -28.43
N ASP A 241 13.28 -3.57 -28.40
CA ASP A 241 13.90 -2.83 -29.49
C ASP A 241 15.39 -3.20 -29.64
N GLY A 242 15.76 -3.64 -30.86
CA GLY A 242 17.10 -4.12 -31.15
C GLY A 242 17.42 -5.54 -30.65
N VAL A 243 16.45 -6.22 -30.04
CA VAL A 243 16.61 -7.63 -29.65
C VAL A 243 16.28 -8.54 -30.84
N GLN A 244 17.19 -9.46 -31.17
CA GLN A 244 16.94 -10.47 -32.20
C GLN A 244 15.77 -11.35 -31.74
N ASP A 245 14.78 -11.58 -32.62
CA ASP A 245 13.55 -12.32 -32.31
C ASP A 245 12.82 -11.77 -31.07
N GLY A 246 12.84 -10.45 -30.91
CA GLY A 246 12.13 -9.76 -29.84
C GLY A 246 10.63 -10.06 -29.89
N TYR A 247 10.03 -10.47 -28.77
CA TYR A 247 8.59 -10.73 -28.70
C TYR A 247 7.97 -10.25 -27.38
N VAL A 248 6.66 -10.01 -27.44
CA VAL A 248 5.81 -9.67 -26.30
C VAL A 248 4.60 -10.61 -26.31
N ARG A 249 4.42 -11.35 -25.23
CA ARG A 249 3.26 -12.22 -25.02
C ARG A 249 2.33 -11.65 -23.97
N VAL A 250 1.07 -11.46 -24.34
CA VAL A 250 0.00 -11.02 -23.45
C VAL A 250 -0.95 -12.19 -23.24
N LEU A 251 -0.95 -12.78 -22.05
CA LEU A 251 -1.73 -13.99 -21.76
C LEU A 251 -2.72 -13.70 -20.63
N ALA A 252 -4.00 -13.95 -20.89
CA ALA A 252 -5.03 -13.99 -19.85
C ALA A 252 -5.35 -15.42 -19.45
N SER A 253 -5.44 -15.67 -18.14
CA SER A 253 -5.73 -16.99 -17.57
C SER A 253 -6.44 -16.84 -16.22
N ALA A 254 -7.03 -17.92 -15.73
CA ALA A 254 -7.68 -17.96 -14.41
C ALA A 254 -7.23 -19.19 -13.60
N PRO A 255 -5.93 -19.30 -13.22
CA PRO A 255 -5.45 -20.44 -12.45
C PRO A 255 -6.10 -20.47 -11.07
N GLY A 256 -6.72 -21.62 -10.71
CA GLY A 256 -7.39 -21.75 -9.42
C GLY A 256 -8.60 -20.82 -9.22
N GLY A 257 -9.21 -20.34 -10.33
CA GLY A 257 -10.36 -19.45 -10.30
C GLY A 257 -10.01 -17.97 -10.11
N LYS A 258 -8.73 -17.61 -9.97
CA LYS A 258 -8.29 -16.22 -9.88
C LYS A 258 -7.81 -15.73 -11.24
N ALA A 259 -8.51 -14.73 -11.77
CA ALA A 259 -8.14 -14.16 -13.06
C ALA A 259 -6.83 -13.39 -12.98
N CYS A 260 -5.97 -13.60 -13.97
CA CYS A 260 -4.72 -12.86 -14.12
C CYS A 260 -4.40 -12.58 -15.60
N ILE A 261 -3.73 -11.47 -15.84
CA ILE A 261 -3.14 -11.13 -17.14
C ILE A 261 -1.64 -10.99 -16.95
N THR A 262 -0.87 -11.70 -17.76
CA THR A 262 0.59 -11.58 -17.79
C THR A 262 1.05 -10.95 -19.10
N VAL A 263 2.03 -10.05 -19.00
CA VAL A 263 2.73 -9.46 -20.14
C VAL A 263 4.20 -9.85 -20.01
N THR A 264 4.65 -10.73 -20.88
CA THR A 264 6.03 -11.27 -20.89
C THR A 264 6.77 -10.80 -22.14
N ASN A 265 8.00 -10.33 -21.96
CA ASN A 265 8.89 -9.98 -23.07
C ASN A 265 10.29 -10.60 -22.87
N ASN A 266 11.03 -10.75 -23.96
CA ASN A 266 12.41 -11.24 -23.97
C ASN A 266 13.46 -10.13 -24.12
N GLY A 267 13.16 -8.93 -23.64
CA GLY A 267 14.11 -7.83 -23.55
C GLY A 267 15.18 -8.05 -22.47
N PRO A 268 16.08 -7.07 -22.28
CA PRO A 268 17.12 -7.15 -21.25
C PRO A 268 16.51 -7.29 -19.84
N GLU A 269 17.23 -8.00 -18.98
CA GLU A 269 16.85 -8.19 -17.58
C GLU A 269 16.83 -6.88 -16.79
N ILE A 270 15.83 -6.71 -15.96
CA ILE A 270 15.75 -5.61 -14.99
C ILE A 270 16.52 -6.05 -13.74
N PRO A 271 17.59 -5.35 -13.33
CA PRO A 271 18.32 -5.68 -12.12
C PRO A 271 17.42 -5.71 -10.88
N GLU A 272 17.65 -6.66 -9.98
CA GLU A 272 16.85 -6.84 -8.75
C GLU A 272 16.75 -5.55 -7.91
N SER A 273 17.84 -4.78 -7.84
CA SER A 273 17.88 -3.48 -7.17
C SER A 273 16.93 -2.42 -7.78
N GLN A 274 16.48 -2.63 -9.02
CA GLN A 274 15.58 -1.72 -9.72
C GLN A 274 14.12 -2.20 -9.71
N LEU A 275 13.84 -3.48 -9.47
CA LEU A 275 12.48 -4.05 -9.50
C LEU A 275 11.50 -3.32 -8.57
N SER A 276 11.95 -2.92 -7.39
CA SER A 276 11.15 -2.12 -6.45
C SER A 276 10.96 -0.66 -6.89
N GLN A 277 11.79 -0.18 -7.81
CA GLN A 277 11.81 1.22 -8.23
C GLN A 277 11.03 1.48 -9.52
N ILE A 278 10.86 0.45 -10.39
CA ILE A 278 10.17 0.61 -11.68
C ILE A 278 8.73 1.09 -11.57
N PHE A 279 8.08 0.88 -10.41
CA PHE A 279 6.72 1.35 -10.11
C PHE A 279 6.67 2.74 -9.48
N LEU A 280 7.82 3.37 -9.24
CA LEU A 280 7.85 4.73 -8.71
C LEU A 280 7.57 5.72 -9.85
N PRO A 281 6.71 6.71 -9.62
CA PRO A 281 6.48 7.75 -10.61
C PRO A 281 7.78 8.46 -11.00
N PHE A 282 7.92 8.78 -12.29
CA PHE A 282 9.08 9.44 -12.89
C PHE A 282 10.38 8.63 -12.86
N TYR A 283 10.35 7.40 -12.38
CA TYR A 283 11.50 6.52 -12.50
C TYR A 283 11.63 6.01 -13.94
N SER A 284 12.78 6.25 -14.55
CA SER A 284 13.10 5.79 -15.91
C SER A 284 14.60 5.56 -16.03
N THR A 285 14.98 4.44 -16.64
CA THR A 285 16.37 4.15 -17.03
C THR A 285 16.66 4.61 -18.47
N LYS A 286 15.66 5.16 -19.16
CA LYS A 286 15.74 5.61 -20.55
C LYS A 286 16.38 6.98 -20.65
N LYS A 287 16.92 7.32 -21.83
CA LYS A 287 17.46 8.67 -22.12
C LYS A 287 16.35 9.72 -21.90
N LYS A 288 16.73 10.90 -21.38
CA LYS A 288 15.79 12.02 -21.17
C LYS A 288 14.99 12.30 -22.43
N GLY A 289 13.66 12.32 -22.32
CA GLY A 289 12.73 12.59 -23.42
C GLY A 289 12.07 11.34 -24.04
N SER A 290 12.50 10.12 -23.74
CA SER A 290 11.92 8.89 -24.34
C SER A 290 10.80 8.23 -23.50
N GLY A 291 10.34 8.89 -22.42
CA GLY A 291 9.22 8.41 -21.60
C GLY A 291 9.09 9.19 -20.30
N SER A 292 7.85 9.42 -19.86
CA SER A 292 7.55 10.21 -18.65
C SER A 292 7.88 9.48 -17.33
N GLY A 293 8.20 8.18 -17.36
CA GLY A 293 8.41 7.36 -16.16
C GLY A 293 7.14 7.16 -15.30
N ILE A 294 5.95 7.40 -15.87
CA ILE A 294 4.68 7.37 -15.14
C ILE A 294 3.86 6.12 -15.46
N GLY A 295 4.07 5.51 -16.62
CA GLY A 295 3.20 4.45 -17.12
C GLY A 295 3.02 3.28 -16.15
N LEU A 296 4.11 2.74 -15.58
CA LEU A 296 4.04 1.62 -14.63
C LEU A 296 3.46 2.04 -13.28
N ALA A 297 3.75 3.24 -12.80
CA ALA A 297 3.16 3.79 -11.58
C ALA A 297 1.63 3.95 -11.73
N LEU A 298 1.18 4.46 -12.88
CA LEU A 298 -0.23 4.58 -13.21
C LEU A 298 -0.90 3.20 -13.31
N SER A 299 -0.25 2.23 -13.95
CA SER A 299 -0.76 0.86 -14.03
C SER A 299 -0.90 0.21 -12.65
N LEU A 300 0.07 0.41 -11.76
CA LEU A 300 -0.02 -0.07 -10.37
C LEU A 300 -1.21 0.56 -9.63
N GLN A 301 -1.38 1.88 -9.75
CA GLN A 301 -2.48 2.60 -9.11
C GLN A 301 -3.85 2.14 -9.65
N ILE A 302 -3.96 1.93 -10.96
CA ILE A 302 -5.17 1.37 -11.57
C ILE A 302 -5.49 -0.02 -10.99
N MET A 303 -4.50 -0.92 -10.88
CA MET A 303 -4.70 -2.24 -10.29
C MET A 303 -5.12 -2.16 -8.82
N GLN A 304 -4.53 -1.25 -8.03
CA GLN A 304 -4.95 -1.01 -6.65
C GLN A 304 -6.41 -0.54 -6.54
N LEU A 305 -6.85 0.35 -7.44
CA LEU A 305 -8.25 0.79 -7.49
C LEU A 305 -9.21 -0.35 -7.84
N HIS A 306 -8.75 -1.38 -8.57
CA HIS A 306 -9.49 -2.60 -8.87
C HIS A 306 -9.40 -3.67 -7.75
N GLY A 307 -8.76 -3.37 -6.61
CA GLY A 307 -8.52 -4.34 -5.53
C GLY A 307 -7.50 -5.43 -5.90
N GLY A 308 -6.83 -5.29 -7.04
CA GLY A 308 -5.85 -6.23 -7.56
C GLY A 308 -4.41 -5.86 -7.21
N THR A 309 -3.46 -6.65 -7.75
CA THR A 309 -2.03 -6.43 -7.61
C THR A 309 -1.34 -6.39 -8.96
N LEU A 310 -0.25 -5.61 -9.05
CA LEU A 310 0.67 -5.61 -10.18
C LEU A 310 2.08 -5.93 -9.66
N THR A 311 2.67 -6.99 -10.20
CA THR A 311 4.03 -7.43 -9.85
C THR A 311 4.91 -7.54 -11.10
N CYS A 312 6.21 -7.51 -10.91
CA CYS A 312 7.20 -7.75 -11.97
C CYS A 312 8.22 -8.77 -11.49
N SER A 313 8.50 -9.76 -12.33
CA SER A 313 9.65 -10.65 -12.20
C SER A 313 10.50 -10.54 -13.45
N SER A 314 11.81 -10.46 -13.28
CA SER A 314 12.74 -10.36 -14.40
C SER A 314 13.91 -11.29 -14.13
N HIS A 315 14.01 -12.32 -14.96
CA HIS A 315 15.09 -13.31 -14.98
C HIS A 315 15.37 -13.65 -16.44
N TYR A 316 16.64 -13.48 -16.83
CA TYR A 316 17.02 -13.77 -18.22
C TYR A 316 16.53 -15.14 -18.68
N PRO A 317 15.90 -15.26 -19.85
CA PRO A 317 15.72 -14.23 -20.88
C PRO A 317 14.40 -13.45 -20.78
N PHE A 318 13.63 -13.56 -19.70
CA PHE A 318 12.27 -13.04 -19.66
C PHE A 318 12.03 -12.01 -18.55
N THR A 319 11.30 -10.96 -18.90
CA THR A 319 10.64 -10.05 -17.95
C THR A 319 9.13 -10.24 -18.03
N THR A 320 8.48 -10.47 -16.91
CA THR A 320 7.04 -10.73 -16.83
C THR A 320 6.38 -9.77 -15.83
N PHE A 321 5.41 -9.02 -16.31
CA PHE A 321 4.48 -8.25 -15.50
C PHE A 321 3.21 -9.07 -15.29
N THR A 322 2.75 -9.19 -14.04
CA THR A 322 1.55 -9.96 -13.67
C THR A 322 0.53 -9.03 -13.01
N LEU A 323 -0.64 -8.90 -13.66
CA LEU A 323 -1.82 -8.22 -13.13
C LEU A 323 -2.73 -9.31 -12.56
N GLN A 324 -2.91 -9.33 -11.24
CA GLN A 324 -3.76 -10.30 -10.56
C GLN A 324 -4.99 -9.59 -10.00
N PHE A 325 -6.16 -10.12 -10.29
CA PHE A 325 -7.45 -9.62 -9.82
C PHE A 325 -7.88 -10.36 -8.53
N ALA A 326 -8.65 -9.67 -7.70
CA ALA A 326 -9.12 -10.19 -6.41
C ALA A 326 -10.12 -11.35 -6.55
#